data_b8d58872175b2316de7c09e1aac1b4d8
#
_entry.id   b8d58872175b2316de7c09e1aac1b4d8
#
_cell.length_a   1.000
_cell.length_b   1.000
_cell.length_c   1.000
_cell.angle_alpha   90.00
_cell.angle_beta   90.00
_cell.angle_gamma   90.00
#
_symmetry.space_group_name_H-M   'P 1'
#
loop_
_entity.id
_entity.type
_entity.pdbx_description
1 polymer ?
#
loop_
_entity_poly.entity_id
_entity_poly.type
_entity_poly.pdbx_seq_one_letter_code
_entity_poly.pdbx_strand_id
1 'polypeptide(L)'
;MGSAQRADTSGRSAFCADGVRGMEEEWRRPRSSPEQLPEEVVCKIVGLKLAHLSWGPGKIGELYLRGHGEVASESTFKRVLERVGLTQKRRQRRHWTEAGRLSSGKRAAAPNEVWTVDFKGWRKSWGKRCEPLTVRDEHSRYVLELRVMESAGTEKVRQSFERLFERAGLPVAIRSDNGAPFASVHGVWGLSRLSAWWVALGIDLERGRPGHPQDNGAHERMHGDISREIEALGQSDQAAMDMWRQSFNYERPHEALLMHCPGELYHVSERKYQGTPEDLHYPQMCSRRVSAQGTIKLEGQTLFLSSALAGWSVGLKPITEERMEVWFGPLLLGEVDLATCGFIRADLRLNKTPKSGGDPPK
;
A
#
# COMPACT_ATOMS: atom_id res chain seq x y z
N MET A 1 50.94 9.01 38.36
CA MET A 1 51.75 7.79 38.50
C MET A 1 50.90 6.73 39.21
N GLY A 2 50.55 5.61 38.54
CA GLY A 2 49.87 4.51 39.23
C GLY A 2 48.80 3.79 38.46
N SER A 3 49.06 3.24 37.25
CA SER A 3 48.13 2.27 36.62
C SER A 3 48.80 1.24 35.68
N ALA A 4 50.10 1.03 35.82
CA ALA A 4 50.84 0.13 34.90
C ALA A 4 51.31 -1.20 35.54
N GLN A 5 50.85 -1.61 36.72
CA GLN A 5 51.41 -2.77 37.45
C GLN A 5 50.44 -3.94 37.71
N ARG A 6 49.27 -4.04 37.10
CA ARG A 6 48.35 -5.16 37.35
C ARG A 6 48.26 -6.21 36.23
N ALA A 7 48.96 -6.05 35.10
CA ALA A 7 48.86 -6.98 33.99
C ALA A 7 49.91 -8.11 33.96
N ASP A 8 50.92 -8.10 34.84
CA ASP A 8 52.09 -8.99 34.69
C ASP A 8 52.14 -10.15 35.68
N THR A 9 51.23 -10.28 36.63
CA THR A 9 51.30 -11.31 37.64
C THR A 9 50.72 -12.67 37.28
N SER A 10 49.73 -12.71 36.38
CA SER A 10 49.05 -13.96 36.00
C SER A 10 49.87 -14.78 35.00
N GLY A 11 50.52 -14.14 34.02
CA GLY A 11 51.36 -14.82 33.04
C GLY A 11 52.66 -15.39 33.65
N ARG A 12 53.26 -14.68 34.61
CA ARG A 12 54.43 -15.19 35.35
C ARG A 12 54.09 -16.38 36.22
N SER A 13 52.95 -16.38 36.88
CA SER A 13 52.49 -17.49 37.70
C SER A 13 52.23 -18.75 36.89
N ALA A 14 51.59 -18.61 35.72
CA ALA A 14 51.34 -19.72 34.83
C ALA A 14 52.60 -20.28 34.17
N PHE A 15 53.57 -19.44 33.84
CA PHE A 15 54.89 -19.89 33.34
C PHE A 15 55.67 -20.61 34.39
N CYS A 16 55.61 -20.18 35.64
CA CYS A 16 56.33 -20.87 36.77
C CYS A 16 55.72 -22.22 37.12
N ALA A 17 54.40 -22.43 36.87
CA ALA A 17 53.72 -23.70 37.12
C ALA A 17 53.92 -24.74 36.03
N ASP A 18 53.76 -24.34 34.76
CA ASP A 18 53.61 -25.24 33.60
C ASP A 18 54.58 -24.91 32.44
N GLY A 19 55.60 -24.05 32.66
CA GLY A 19 56.55 -23.66 31.64
C GLY A 19 55.90 -22.98 30.42
N VAL A 20 56.44 -23.24 29.23
CA VAL A 20 55.91 -22.64 27.96
C VAL A 20 54.46 -23.03 27.69
N ARG A 21 53.98 -24.19 28.14
CA ARG A 21 52.59 -24.61 28.05
C ARG A 21 51.65 -23.75 28.86
N GLY A 22 52.04 -23.18 29.97
CA GLY A 22 51.22 -22.24 30.75
C GLY A 22 51.05 -20.88 30.09
N MET A 23 51.79 -20.60 29.00
CA MET A 23 51.66 -19.39 28.21
C MET A 23 50.74 -19.59 26.97
N GLU A 24 50.30 -20.79 26.68
CA GLU A 24 49.24 -21.00 25.66
C GLU A 24 47.96 -20.38 26.18
N GLU A 25 47.33 -19.53 25.38
CA GLU A 25 46.03 -18.91 25.71
C GLU A 25 45.00 -20.03 25.89
N GLU A 26 44.69 -20.38 27.14
CA GLU A 26 43.55 -21.23 27.42
C GLU A 26 42.30 -20.54 26.92
N TRP A 27 41.48 -21.32 26.22
CA TRP A 27 40.17 -20.87 25.71
C TRP A 27 39.34 -20.35 26.89
N ARG A 28 39.33 -19.03 27.10
CA ARG A 28 38.67 -18.34 28.22
C ARG A 28 37.14 -18.37 28.16
N ARG A 29 36.59 -18.99 27.17
CA ARG A 29 35.13 -19.08 27.00
C ARG A 29 34.60 -20.17 27.93
N PRO A 30 33.57 -19.86 28.77
CA PRO A 30 32.97 -20.88 29.62
C PRO A 30 32.47 -22.06 28.76
N ARG A 31 32.73 -23.28 29.19
CA ARG A 31 32.28 -24.51 28.51
C ARG A 31 30.75 -24.64 28.52
N SER A 32 30.08 -24.02 29.48
CA SER A 32 28.63 -23.89 29.55
C SER A 32 28.26 -22.44 29.88
N SER A 33 27.21 -21.91 29.26
CA SER A 33 26.62 -20.63 29.62
C SER A 33 25.26 -20.90 30.27
N PRO A 34 25.06 -20.49 31.55
CA PRO A 34 23.77 -20.68 32.24
C PRO A 34 22.57 -20.08 31.50
N GLU A 35 22.84 -19.07 30.67
CA GLU A 35 21.82 -18.37 29.86
C GLU A 35 21.69 -18.94 28.44
N GLN A 36 22.29 -20.11 28.15
CA GLN A 36 22.16 -20.72 26.82
C GLN A 36 20.77 -21.31 26.68
N LEU A 37 20.07 -20.90 25.59
CA LEU A 37 18.76 -21.49 25.27
C LEU A 37 18.86 -22.99 25.08
N PRO A 38 17.88 -23.78 25.59
CA PRO A 38 17.78 -25.20 25.32
C PRO A 38 17.80 -25.48 23.80
N GLU A 39 18.41 -26.60 23.42
CA GLU A 39 18.53 -26.99 21.99
C GLU A 39 17.15 -27.12 21.32
N GLU A 40 16.15 -27.61 22.03
CA GLU A 40 14.77 -27.71 21.55
C GLU A 40 14.19 -26.33 21.15
N VAL A 41 14.46 -25.30 21.94
CA VAL A 41 14.04 -23.92 21.66
C VAL A 41 14.76 -23.40 20.43
N VAL A 42 16.06 -23.64 20.31
CA VAL A 42 16.83 -23.25 19.13
C VAL A 42 16.30 -23.92 17.87
N CYS A 43 16.00 -25.22 17.92
CA CYS A 43 15.41 -25.95 16.80
C CYS A 43 14.05 -25.37 16.38
N LYS A 44 13.18 -25.00 17.34
CA LYS A 44 11.89 -24.36 17.03
C LYS A 44 12.09 -22.99 16.37
N ILE A 45 13.01 -22.16 16.87
CA ILE A 45 13.33 -20.85 16.27
C ILE A 45 13.82 -21.02 14.82
N VAL A 46 14.71 -21.98 14.59
CA VAL A 46 15.24 -22.28 13.26
C VAL A 46 14.13 -22.80 12.34
N GLY A 47 13.25 -23.69 12.84
CA GLY A 47 12.10 -24.20 12.10
C GLY A 47 11.16 -23.09 11.64
N LEU A 48 10.79 -22.17 12.54
CA LEU A 48 10.00 -20.99 12.18
C LEU A 48 10.68 -20.11 11.13
N LYS A 49 12.01 -19.91 11.26
CA LYS A 49 12.77 -19.13 10.28
C LYS A 49 12.82 -19.79 8.91
N LEU A 50 12.92 -21.11 8.83
CA LEU A 50 12.93 -21.85 7.57
C LEU A 50 11.56 -21.81 6.89
N ALA A 51 10.48 -21.80 7.67
CA ALA A 51 9.13 -21.61 7.14
C ALA A 51 8.91 -20.17 6.60
N HIS A 52 9.64 -19.18 7.16
CA HIS A 52 9.48 -17.77 6.82
C HIS A 52 10.82 -17.10 6.54
N LEU A 53 11.53 -17.54 5.50
CA LEU A 53 12.90 -17.12 5.18
C LEU A 53 13.11 -15.60 5.07
N SER A 54 12.12 -14.87 4.61
CA SER A 54 12.16 -13.41 4.43
C SER A 54 11.94 -12.62 5.72
N TRP A 55 11.41 -13.25 6.79
CA TRP A 55 11.05 -12.55 8.01
C TRP A 55 12.28 -12.31 8.91
N GLY A 56 12.35 -11.10 9.48
CA GLY A 56 13.41 -10.73 10.40
C GLY A 56 13.28 -11.36 11.79
N PRO A 57 14.34 -11.30 12.63
CA PRO A 57 14.36 -11.87 13.97
C PRO A 57 13.19 -11.42 14.85
N GLY A 58 12.79 -10.13 14.79
CA GLY A 58 11.66 -9.61 15.57
C GLY A 58 10.33 -10.28 15.25
N LYS A 59 10.04 -10.53 13.95
CA LYS A 59 8.83 -11.22 13.53
C LYS A 59 8.84 -12.70 13.92
N ILE A 60 9.99 -13.36 13.81
CA ILE A 60 10.16 -14.75 14.25
C ILE A 60 9.98 -14.84 15.76
N GLY A 61 10.50 -13.86 16.52
CA GLY A 61 10.33 -13.78 17.97
C GLY A 61 8.86 -13.62 18.35
N GLU A 62 8.12 -12.74 17.69
CA GLU A 62 6.68 -12.55 17.91
C GLU A 62 5.88 -13.81 17.59
N LEU A 63 6.20 -14.47 16.46
CA LEU A 63 5.51 -15.71 16.08
C LEU A 63 5.81 -16.83 17.11
N TYR A 64 7.04 -16.90 17.61
CA TYR A 64 7.41 -17.83 18.67
C TYR A 64 6.63 -17.55 19.97
N LEU A 65 6.57 -16.27 20.39
CA LEU A 65 5.84 -15.81 21.56
C LEU A 65 4.37 -16.25 21.54
N ARG A 66 3.70 -16.06 20.40
CA ARG A 66 2.29 -16.46 20.21
C ARG A 66 2.06 -17.97 20.32
N GLY A 67 3.00 -18.77 19.86
CA GLY A 67 2.89 -20.23 19.87
C GLY A 67 3.41 -20.92 21.12
N HIS A 68 4.39 -20.32 21.83
CA HIS A 68 5.16 -21.01 22.86
C HIS A 68 5.38 -20.20 24.14
N GLY A 69 4.90 -18.96 24.21
CA GLY A 69 5.16 -18.07 25.33
C GLY A 69 6.52 -17.36 25.26
N GLU A 70 6.79 -16.50 26.22
CA GLU A 70 8.02 -15.70 26.27
C GLU A 70 9.21 -16.58 26.64
N VAL A 71 10.28 -16.52 25.84
CA VAL A 71 11.51 -17.29 26.06
C VAL A 71 12.74 -16.41 26.07
N ALA A 72 12.83 -15.41 25.18
CA ALA A 72 14.02 -14.61 25.01
C ALA A 72 13.76 -13.29 24.28
N SER A 73 14.70 -12.34 24.46
CA SER A 73 14.67 -11.05 23.76
C SER A 73 14.92 -11.18 22.25
N GLU A 74 14.49 -10.17 21.47
CA GLU A 74 14.75 -10.09 20.03
C GLU A 74 16.25 -10.23 19.69
N SER A 75 17.13 -9.67 20.52
CA SER A 75 18.58 -9.78 20.34
C SER A 75 19.08 -11.23 20.45
N THR A 76 18.41 -12.05 21.25
CA THR A 76 18.74 -13.48 21.37
C THR A 76 18.29 -14.24 20.13
N PHE A 77 17.07 -13.99 19.63
CA PHE A 77 16.61 -14.53 18.34
C PHE A 77 17.59 -14.17 17.22
N LYS A 78 18.00 -12.91 17.16
CA LYS A 78 18.99 -12.45 16.18
C LYS A 78 20.30 -13.24 16.28
N ARG A 79 20.87 -13.40 17.48
CA ARG A 79 22.12 -14.18 17.70
C ARG A 79 21.99 -15.65 17.31
N VAL A 80 20.85 -16.28 17.62
CA VAL A 80 20.57 -17.67 17.21
C VAL A 80 20.58 -17.77 15.69
N LEU A 81 19.84 -16.93 15.01
CA LEU A 81 19.72 -16.94 13.55
C LEU A 81 21.03 -16.56 12.84
N GLU A 82 21.84 -15.66 13.43
CA GLU A 82 23.18 -15.34 12.93
C GLU A 82 24.13 -16.54 13.04
N ARG A 83 24.10 -17.27 14.16
CA ARG A 83 24.93 -18.46 14.37
C ARG A 83 24.68 -19.56 13.34
N VAL A 84 23.42 -19.74 12.94
CA VAL A 84 23.05 -20.73 11.90
C VAL A 84 23.08 -20.17 10.47
N GLY A 85 23.57 -18.94 10.27
CA GLY A 85 23.70 -18.32 8.94
C GLY A 85 22.39 -17.92 8.27
N LEU A 86 21.28 -17.85 9.03
CA LEU A 86 19.95 -17.53 8.50
C LEU A 86 19.58 -16.05 8.60
N THR A 87 20.54 -15.16 8.84
CA THR A 87 20.33 -13.71 8.79
C THR A 87 20.81 -13.13 7.47
N GLN A 88 20.01 -12.24 6.91
CA GLN A 88 20.45 -11.45 5.75
C GLN A 88 21.03 -10.11 6.24
N LYS A 89 22.22 -9.74 5.76
CA LYS A 89 22.78 -8.41 6.01
C LYS A 89 21.81 -7.36 5.44
N ARG A 90 21.26 -6.54 6.31
CA ARG A 90 20.36 -5.45 5.93
C ARG A 90 21.16 -4.48 5.07
N ARG A 91 20.80 -4.31 3.79
CA ARG A 91 21.35 -3.23 2.96
C ARG A 91 21.06 -1.92 3.68
N GLN A 92 22.09 -1.12 3.96
CA GLN A 92 21.90 0.21 4.54
C GLN A 92 20.99 1.01 3.60
N ARG A 93 19.80 1.35 4.10
CA ARG A 93 18.89 2.26 3.36
C ARG A 93 19.48 3.65 3.48
N ARG A 94 19.55 4.38 2.35
CA ARG A 94 19.77 5.82 2.38
C ARG A 94 18.76 6.44 3.35
N HIS A 95 19.24 7.25 4.28
CA HIS A 95 18.37 8.04 5.16
C HIS A 95 17.53 8.96 4.27
N TRP A 96 16.20 8.80 4.32
CA TRP A 96 15.28 9.77 3.74
C TRP A 96 15.23 10.96 4.69
N THR A 97 15.42 12.16 4.16
CA THR A 97 15.18 13.41 4.89
C THR A 97 13.69 13.53 5.23
N GLU A 98 13.35 14.26 6.29
CA GLU A 98 11.95 14.44 6.74
C GLU A 98 11.01 14.95 5.65
N ALA A 99 11.50 15.72 4.68
CA ALA A 99 10.76 16.19 3.51
C ALA A 99 10.15 15.05 2.66
N GLY A 100 10.69 13.83 2.73
CA GLY A 100 10.13 12.65 2.05
C GLY A 100 9.02 11.93 2.82
N ARG A 101 8.66 12.38 4.02
CA ARG A 101 7.64 11.74 4.87
C ARG A 101 6.23 12.35 4.76
N LEU A 102 6.09 13.48 4.10
CA LEU A 102 4.80 14.13 3.91
C LEU A 102 4.05 13.44 2.77
N SER A 103 3.31 12.38 3.10
CA SER A 103 2.25 11.85 2.25
C SER A 103 1.16 12.92 2.13
N SER A 104 0.77 13.28 0.90
CA SER A 104 -0.30 14.27 0.65
C SER A 104 -1.70 13.71 0.88
N GLY A 105 -1.84 12.39 1.08
CA GLY A 105 -3.10 11.75 1.38
C GLY A 105 -3.45 11.85 2.87
N LYS A 106 -4.73 11.92 3.20
CA LYS A 106 -5.20 11.76 4.57
C LYS A 106 -4.68 10.43 5.11
N ARG A 107 -4.07 10.46 6.30
CA ARG A 107 -3.74 9.22 7.00
C ARG A 107 -5.05 8.62 7.50
N ALA A 108 -5.37 7.41 7.07
CA ALA A 108 -6.55 6.71 7.55
C ALA A 108 -6.45 6.50 9.08
N ALA A 109 -7.46 6.93 9.81
CA ALA A 109 -7.55 6.77 11.27
C ALA A 109 -8.21 5.44 11.67
N ALA A 110 -9.03 4.88 10.77
CA ALA A 110 -9.74 3.62 10.99
C ALA A 110 -9.75 2.74 9.72
N PRO A 111 -10.01 1.42 9.86
CA PRO A 111 -10.23 0.55 8.72
C PRO A 111 -11.36 1.04 7.82
N ASN A 112 -11.22 0.82 6.52
CA ASN A 112 -12.16 1.20 5.46
C ASN A 112 -12.32 2.71 5.21
N GLU A 113 -11.55 3.58 5.89
CA GLU A 113 -11.51 4.99 5.50
C GLU A 113 -10.86 5.18 4.13
N VAL A 114 -9.71 4.55 3.91
CA VAL A 114 -8.98 4.63 2.63
C VAL A 114 -8.51 3.24 2.22
N TRP A 115 -8.94 2.81 1.05
CA TRP A 115 -8.30 1.67 0.38
C TRP A 115 -7.32 2.17 -0.66
N THR A 116 -6.15 1.57 -0.70
CA THR A 116 -5.14 1.84 -1.74
C THR A 116 -5.20 0.74 -2.78
N VAL A 117 -5.15 1.12 -4.06
CA VAL A 117 -5.16 0.21 -5.19
C VAL A 117 -3.98 0.49 -6.12
N ASP A 118 -3.36 -0.59 -6.60
CA ASP A 118 -2.24 -0.50 -7.54
C ASP A 118 -2.09 -1.80 -8.34
N PHE A 119 -1.48 -1.72 -9.51
CA PHE A 119 -0.98 -2.87 -10.24
C PHE A 119 0.49 -3.08 -9.93
N LYS A 120 0.85 -4.31 -9.59
CA LYS A 120 2.25 -4.65 -9.29
C LYS A 120 3.20 -4.58 -10.50
N GLY A 121 2.69 -4.20 -11.66
CA GLY A 121 3.39 -4.25 -12.92
C GLY A 121 3.31 -5.65 -13.58
N TRP A 122 3.44 -5.66 -14.90
CA TRP A 122 3.32 -6.88 -15.66
C TRP A 122 4.49 -7.84 -15.46
N ARG A 123 4.20 -9.12 -15.48
CA ARG A 123 5.16 -10.22 -15.42
C ARG A 123 4.75 -11.34 -16.35
N LYS A 124 5.67 -12.25 -16.60
CA LYS A 124 5.36 -13.54 -17.23
C LYS A 124 5.20 -14.59 -16.12
N SER A 125 4.05 -15.22 -16.05
CA SER A 125 3.80 -16.40 -15.24
C SER A 125 3.42 -17.53 -16.18
N TRP A 126 4.18 -18.63 -16.16
CA TRP A 126 3.98 -19.78 -17.07
C TRP A 126 3.92 -19.36 -18.54
N GLY A 127 4.77 -18.41 -18.96
CA GLY A 127 4.80 -17.87 -20.33
C GLY A 127 3.70 -16.87 -20.67
N LYS A 128 2.68 -16.68 -19.83
CA LYS A 128 1.60 -15.70 -20.00
C LYS A 128 1.91 -14.40 -19.27
N ARG A 129 1.53 -13.28 -19.89
CA ARG A 129 1.55 -11.98 -19.23
C ARG A 129 0.50 -11.94 -18.12
N CYS A 130 0.89 -11.46 -16.95
CA CYS A 130 -0.02 -11.20 -15.85
C CYS A 130 0.32 -9.87 -15.18
N GLU A 131 -0.70 -9.21 -14.66
CA GLU A 131 -0.60 -7.95 -13.92
C GLU A 131 -1.40 -8.11 -12.63
N PRO A 132 -0.75 -8.41 -11.48
CA PRO A 132 -1.46 -8.56 -10.22
C PRO A 132 -2.09 -7.23 -9.78
N LEU A 133 -3.42 -7.23 -9.67
CA LEU A 133 -4.18 -6.15 -9.03
C LEU A 133 -4.10 -6.34 -7.52
N THR A 134 -3.72 -5.31 -6.81
CA THR A 134 -3.63 -5.31 -5.35
C THR A 134 -4.52 -4.22 -4.77
N VAL A 135 -5.33 -4.58 -3.78
CA VAL A 135 -6.13 -3.63 -3.00
C VAL A 135 -5.85 -3.86 -1.53
N ARG A 136 -5.57 -2.79 -0.80
CA ARG A 136 -5.18 -2.85 0.59
C ARG A 136 -5.88 -1.76 1.40
N ASP A 137 -6.30 -2.11 2.61
CA ASP A 137 -6.72 -1.11 3.61
C ASP A 137 -5.50 -0.35 4.14
N GLU A 138 -5.57 0.98 4.13
CA GLU A 138 -4.42 1.83 4.50
C GLU A 138 -4.15 1.82 5.99
N HIS A 139 -5.18 1.73 6.83
CA HIS A 139 -5.05 1.74 8.28
C HIS A 139 -4.49 0.41 8.80
N SER A 140 -5.20 -0.67 8.56
CA SER A 140 -4.85 -2.01 9.06
C SER A 140 -3.77 -2.71 8.24
N ARG A 141 -3.48 -2.23 7.03
CA ARG A 141 -2.62 -2.87 6.03
C ARG A 141 -3.16 -4.20 5.50
N TYR A 142 -4.39 -4.53 5.81
CA TYR A 142 -5.05 -5.75 5.36
C TYR A 142 -5.12 -5.78 3.82
N VAL A 143 -4.65 -6.86 3.23
CA VAL A 143 -4.70 -7.08 1.78
C VAL A 143 -6.07 -7.63 1.43
N LEU A 144 -6.93 -6.75 0.93
CA LEU A 144 -8.30 -7.03 0.54
C LEU A 144 -8.38 -7.89 -0.73
N GLU A 145 -7.59 -7.54 -1.72
CA GLU A 145 -7.52 -8.24 -3.00
C GLU A 145 -6.07 -8.38 -3.46
N LEU A 146 -5.73 -9.56 -3.96
CA LEU A 146 -4.50 -9.86 -4.67
C LEU A 146 -4.88 -10.79 -5.83
N ARG A 147 -5.20 -10.17 -6.99
CA ARG A 147 -5.76 -10.88 -8.14
C ARG A 147 -4.80 -10.87 -9.30
N VAL A 148 -4.41 -12.04 -9.76
CA VAL A 148 -3.65 -12.19 -11.00
C VAL A 148 -4.58 -11.91 -12.19
N MET A 149 -4.24 -10.90 -12.99
CA MET A 149 -5.01 -10.50 -14.16
C MET A 149 -4.15 -10.64 -15.42
N GLU A 150 -4.75 -11.08 -16.51
CA GLU A 150 -4.07 -11.15 -17.80
C GLU A 150 -3.85 -9.77 -18.42
N SER A 151 -4.69 -8.81 -18.06
CA SER A 151 -4.63 -7.42 -18.50
C SER A 151 -5.35 -6.49 -17.53
N ALA A 152 -4.92 -5.23 -17.48
CA ALA A 152 -5.54 -4.16 -16.70
C ALA A 152 -6.82 -3.58 -17.36
N GLY A 153 -7.59 -4.40 -18.07
CA GLY A 153 -8.83 -3.96 -18.74
C GLY A 153 -9.88 -3.49 -17.74
N THR A 154 -10.48 -2.33 -17.99
CA THR A 154 -11.45 -1.66 -17.09
C THR A 154 -12.56 -2.58 -16.61
N GLU A 155 -13.13 -3.38 -17.53
CA GLU A 155 -14.25 -4.27 -17.20
C GLU A 155 -13.86 -5.40 -16.26
N LYS A 156 -12.71 -6.06 -16.49
CA LYS A 156 -12.20 -7.11 -15.60
C LYS A 156 -11.85 -6.56 -14.21
N VAL A 157 -11.30 -5.35 -14.16
CA VAL A 157 -10.99 -4.66 -12.89
C VAL A 157 -12.29 -4.31 -12.16
N ARG A 158 -13.30 -3.80 -12.86
CA ARG A 158 -14.61 -3.51 -12.29
C ARG A 158 -15.24 -4.76 -11.67
N GLN A 159 -15.29 -5.86 -12.38
CA GLN A 159 -15.81 -7.14 -11.87
C GLN A 159 -15.04 -7.64 -10.63
N SER A 160 -13.73 -7.37 -10.56
CA SER A 160 -12.93 -7.67 -9.37
C SER A 160 -13.36 -6.82 -8.18
N PHE A 161 -13.63 -5.53 -8.41
CA PHE A 161 -14.14 -4.63 -7.37
C PHE A 161 -15.58 -4.95 -6.97
N GLU A 162 -16.45 -5.36 -7.87
CA GLU A 162 -17.82 -5.79 -7.53
C GLU A 162 -17.79 -6.94 -6.53
N ARG A 163 -17.04 -8.00 -6.82
CA ARG A 163 -16.84 -9.13 -5.88
C ARG A 163 -16.17 -8.71 -4.57
N LEU A 164 -15.24 -7.75 -4.64
CA LEU A 164 -14.59 -7.22 -3.45
C LEU A 164 -15.60 -6.45 -2.58
N PHE A 165 -16.41 -5.58 -3.19
CA PHE A 165 -17.41 -4.79 -2.47
C PHE A 165 -18.54 -5.66 -1.88
N GLU A 166 -18.93 -6.74 -2.55
CA GLU A 166 -19.89 -7.72 -2.04
C GLU A 166 -19.43 -8.37 -0.72
N ARG A 167 -18.14 -8.73 -0.62
CA ARG A 167 -17.60 -9.39 0.57
C ARG A 167 -17.09 -8.45 1.65
N ALA A 168 -16.59 -7.27 1.30
CA ALA A 168 -15.89 -6.36 2.22
C ALA A 168 -16.66 -5.05 2.48
N GLY A 169 -17.74 -4.76 1.73
CA GLY A 169 -18.44 -3.48 1.74
C GLY A 169 -17.65 -2.38 1.02
N LEU A 170 -18.08 -1.13 1.18
CA LEU A 170 -17.52 0.03 0.49
C LEU A 170 -16.59 0.82 1.42
N PRO A 171 -15.42 1.28 0.96
CA PRO A 171 -14.59 2.23 1.68
C PRO A 171 -15.19 3.65 1.61
N VAL A 172 -14.68 4.55 2.45
CA VAL A 172 -14.98 5.99 2.31
C VAL A 172 -14.26 6.56 1.08
N ALA A 173 -12.99 6.22 0.90
CA ALA A 173 -12.19 6.68 -0.24
C ALA A 173 -11.34 5.56 -0.85
N ILE A 174 -11.04 5.70 -2.14
CA ILE A 174 -10.05 4.87 -2.84
C ILE A 174 -8.91 5.76 -3.32
N ARG A 175 -7.69 5.40 -2.93
CA ARG A 175 -6.45 6.02 -3.39
C ARG A 175 -5.84 5.17 -4.49
N SER A 176 -5.62 5.77 -5.66
CA SER A 176 -4.97 5.13 -6.81
C SER A 176 -3.86 6.02 -7.38
N ASP A 177 -3.04 5.43 -8.25
CA ASP A 177 -2.20 6.20 -9.15
C ASP A 177 -3.03 6.96 -10.20
N ASN A 178 -2.34 7.72 -11.06
CA ASN A 178 -2.98 8.47 -12.15
C ASN A 178 -3.02 7.68 -13.48
N GLY A 179 -2.76 6.38 -13.42
CA GLY A 179 -2.72 5.49 -14.58
C GLY A 179 -4.08 4.83 -14.90
N ALA A 180 -4.22 4.35 -16.13
CA ALA A 180 -5.36 3.51 -16.51
C ALA A 180 -5.31 2.16 -15.78
N PRO A 181 -6.47 1.59 -15.37
CA PRO A 181 -7.83 2.02 -15.63
C PRO A 181 -8.40 2.99 -14.56
N PHE A 182 -7.64 3.36 -13.54
CA PHE A 182 -8.11 4.14 -12.40
C PHE A 182 -8.32 5.60 -12.74
N ALA A 183 -7.51 6.14 -13.65
CA ALA A 183 -7.58 7.52 -14.11
C ALA A 183 -7.50 7.63 -15.63
N SER A 184 -7.87 8.81 -16.14
CA SER A 184 -7.77 9.19 -17.57
C SER A 184 -7.15 10.56 -17.70
N VAL A 185 -6.06 10.68 -18.44
CA VAL A 185 -5.37 11.97 -18.67
C VAL A 185 -6.30 13.00 -19.33
N HIS A 186 -7.25 12.55 -20.14
CA HIS A 186 -8.16 13.42 -20.89
C HIS A 186 -9.52 13.60 -20.19
N GLY A 187 -9.81 12.84 -19.14
CA GLY A 187 -11.05 12.92 -18.39
C GLY A 187 -11.17 14.21 -17.58
N VAL A 188 -12.38 14.76 -17.41
CA VAL A 188 -12.65 15.82 -16.44
C VAL A 188 -12.30 15.28 -15.05
N TRP A 189 -11.56 16.03 -14.24
CA TRP A 189 -11.02 15.57 -12.95
C TRP A 189 -10.19 14.29 -13.04
N GLY A 190 -9.63 13.96 -14.20
CA GLY A 190 -8.93 12.70 -14.41
C GLY A 190 -9.82 11.47 -14.30
N LEU A 191 -11.15 11.62 -14.39
CA LEU A 191 -12.08 10.50 -14.28
C LEU A 191 -11.92 9.52 -15.45
N SER A 192 -11.83 8.24 -15.09
CA SER A 192 -12.06 7.09 -15.96
C SER A 192 -13.48 6.56 -15.75
N ARG A 193 -13.94 5.63 -16.59
CA ARG A 193 -15.24 4.94 -16.38
C ARG A 193 -15.27 4.20 -15.03
N LEU A 194 -14.13 3.65 -14.58
CA LEU A 194 -14.03 2.95 -13.31
C LEU A 194 -14.15 3.93 -12.13
N SER A 195 -13.39 5.03 -12.15
CA SER A 195 -13.46 6.01 -11.06
C SER A 195 -14.77 6.81 -11.06
N ALA A 196 -15.41 7.03 -12.21
CA ALA A 196 -16.76 7.57 -12.26
C ALA A 196 -17.77 6.63 -11.57
N TRP A 197 -17.66 5.31 -11.79
CA TRP A 197 -18.46 4.34 -11.07
C TRP A 197 -18.23 4.36 -9.56
N TRP A 198 -16.97 4.50 -9.08
CA TRP A 198 -16.70 4.65 -7.65
C TRP A 198 -17.37 5.89 -7.06
N VAL A 199 -17.31 7.04 -7.76
CA VAL A 199 -18.02 8.25 -7.34
C VAL A 199 -19.54 8.02 -7.28
N ALA A 200 -20.10 7.29 -8.24
CA ALA A 200 -21.53 6.95 -8.24
C ALA A 200 -21.93 6.04 -7.06
N LEU A 201 -20.99 5.25 -6.53
CA LEU A 201 -21.16 4.47 -5.30
C LEU A 201 -20.95 5.31 -4.02
N GLY A 202 -20.70 6.60 -4.14
CA GLY A 202 -20.39 7.48 -3.01
C GLY A 202 -19.02 7.21 -2.38
N ILE A 203 -18.04 6.81 -3.19
CA ILE A 203 -16.65 6.60 -2.78
C ILE A 203 -15.84 7.82 -3.24
N ASP A 204 -15.12 8.44 -2.34
CA ASP A 204 -14.23 9.55 -2.63
C ASP A 204 -12.98 9.09 -3.37
N LEU A 205 -12.46 9.94 -4.24
CA LEU A 205 -11.25 9.66 -5.01
C LEU A 205 -10.06 10.40 -4.41
N GLU A 206 -9.03 9.65 -4.01
CA GLU A 206 -7.72 10.20 -3.69
C GLU A 206 -6.72 9.87 -4.79
N ARG A 207 -5.95 10.86 -5.22
CA ARG A 207 -4.93 10.70 -6.26
C ARG A 207 -3.54 10.93 -5.66
N GLY A 208 -2.61 10.04 -5.97
CA GLY A 208 -1.20 10.27 -5.70
C GLY A 208 -0.71 11.51 -6.46
N ARG A 209 0.19 12.28 -5.86
CA ARG A 209 0.80 13.43 -6.55
C ARG A 209 1.65 12.93 -7.71
N PRO A 210 1.54 13.56 -8.90
CA PRO A 210 2.40 13.20 -10.03
C PRO A 210 3.89 13.30 -9.64
N GLY A 211 4.66 12.25 -9.96
CA GLY A 211 6.11 12.22 -9.68
C GLY A 211 6.48 11.97 -8.20
N HIS A 212 5.54 11.60 -7.33
CA HIS A 212 5.78 11.33 -5.92
C HIS A 212 5.46 9.87 -5.55
N PRO A 213 6.29 8.89 -5.95
CA PRO A 213 6.05 7.47 -5.67
C PRO A 213 5.98 7.17 -4.16
N GLN A 214 6.60 7.99 -3.33
CA GLN A 214 6.56 7.85 -1.87
C GLN A 214 5.14 7.92 -1.29
N ASP A 215 4.16 8.52 -1.98
CA ASP A 215 2.76 8.56 -1.56
C ASP A 215 2.15 7.15 -1.53
N ASN A 216 2.70 6.21 -2.30
CA ASN A 216 2.33 4.79 -2.33
C ASN A 216 3.39 3.84 -1.73
N GLY A 217 4.34 4.37 -0.96
CA GLY A 217 5.51 3.62 -0.46
C GLY A 217 5.18 2.40 0.42
N ALA A 218 3.98 2.34 0.98
CA ALA A 218 3.52 1.16 1.71
C ALA A 218 3.08 0.03 0.74
N HIS A 219 2.48 0.37 -0.39
CA HIS A 219 2.13 -0.54 -1.48
C HIS A 219 3.38 -1.09 -2.15
N GLU A 220 4.35 -0.22 -2.47
CA GLU A 220 5.65 -0.62 -3.03
C GLU A 220 6.39 -1.63 -2.15
N ARG A 221 6.34 -1.44 -0.81
CA ARG A 221 6.93 -2.42 0.14
C ARG A 221 6.22 -3.77 0.07
N MET A 222 4.90 -3.78 0.01
CA MET A 222 4.11 -5.00 -0.14
C MET A 222 4.44 -5.71 -1.46
N HIS A 223 4.53 -4.97 -2.56
CA HIS A 223 4.96 -5.52 -3.86
C HIS A 223 6.38 -6.11 -3.82
N GLY A 224 7.28 -5.46 -3.06
CA GLY A 224 8.63 -5.98 -2.81
C GLY A 224 8.62 -7.29 -1.99
N ASP A 225 7.69 -7.42 -1.03
CA ASP A 225 7.51 -8.65 -0.26
C ASP A 225 6.99 -9.79 -1.16
N ILE A 226 5.95 -9.54 -1.96
CA ILE A 226 5.44 -10.49 -2.96
C ILE A 226 6.56 -10.97 -3.89
N SER A 227 7.39 -10.04 -4.41
CA SER A 227 8.50 -10.41 -5.29
C SER A 227 9.50 -11.34 -4.63
N ARG A 228 9.82 -11.11 -3.37
CA ARG A 228 10.83 -11.91 -2.64
C ARG A 228 10.29 -13.25 -2.17
N GLU A 229 9.01 -13.30 -1.81
CA GLU A 229 8.45 -14.44 -1.09
C GLU A 229 7.81 -15.47 -2.01
N ILE A 230 7.24 -15.04 -3.13
CA ILE A 230 6.59 -15.96 -4.09
C ILE A 230 7.17 -15.90 -5.51
N GLU A 231 7.39 -14.72 -6.05
CA GLU A 231 7.85 -14.62 -7.46
C GLU A 231 9.29 -15.09 -7.66
N ALA A 232 10.15 -14.87 -6.66
CA ALA A 232 11.53 -15.39 -6.68
C ALA A 232 11.58 -16.94 -6.70
N LEU A 233 10.50 -17.60 -6.24
CA LEU A 233 10.35 -19.06 -6.27
C LEU A 233 9.66 -19.57 -7.55
N GLY A 234 9.37 -18.69 -8.51
CA GLY A 234 8.64 -19.01 -9.74
C GLY A 234 7.14 -19.26 -9.53
N GLN A 235 6.63 -19.01 -8.33
CA GLN A 235 5.24 -19.19 -7.96
C GLN A 235 4.48 -17.87 -8.18
N SER A 236 3.79 -17.74 -9.31
CA SER A 236 3.07 -16.51 -9.67
C SER A 236 1.63 -16.78 -10.09
N ASP A 237 1.08 -17.93 -9.73
CA ASP A 237 -0.31 -18.27 -9.97
C ASP A 237 -1.24 -17.70 -8.86
N GLN A 238 -2.55 -17.77 -9.08
CA GLN A 238 -3.53 -17.24 -8.14
C GLN A 238 -3.49 -17.97 -6.80
N ALA A 239 -3.22 -19.29 -6.79
CA ALA A 239 -3.20 -20.08 -5.56
C ALA A 239 -2.04 -19.64 -4.65
N ALA A 240 -0.85 -19.42 -5.21
CA ALA A 240 0.30 -18.90 -4.45
C ALA A 240 0.03 -17.47 -3.91
N MET A 241 -0.62 -16.62 -4.72
CA MET A 241 -1.01 -15.26 -4.30
C MET A 241 -2.04 -15.30 -3.16
N ASP A 242 -3.00 -16.21 -3.21
CA ASP A 242 -4.01 -16.37 -2.15
C ASP A 242 -3.40 -16.91 -0.85
N MET A 243 -2.49 -17.89 -0.93
CA MET A 243 -1.75 -18.39 0.23
C MET A 243 -0.89 -17.29 0.86
N TRP A 244 -0.17 -16.53 0.03
CA TRP A 244 0.62 -15.40 0.51
C TRP A 244 -0.25 -14.34 1.19
N ARG A 245 -1.39 -13.98 0.59
CA ARG A 245 -2.34 -13.02 1.16
C ARG A 245 -2.86 -13.50 2.52
N GLN A 246 -3.16 -14.78 2.65
CA GLN A 246 -3.60 -15.38 3.90
C GLN A 246 -2.51 -15.27 4.97
N SER A 247 -1.29 -15.68 4.67
CA SER A 247 -0.15 -15.56 5.59
C SER A 247 0.17 -14.10 5.94
N PHE A 248 0.14 -13.20 4.94
CA PHE A 248 0.35 -11.77 5.17
C PHE A 248 -0.67 -11.16 6.13
N ASN A 249 -1.94 -11.52 5.99
CA ASN A 249 -3.03 -10.96 6.77
C ASN A 249 -3.13 -11.54 8.18
N TYR A 250 -2.86 -12.82 8.37
CA TYR A 250 -3.20 -13.52 9.63
C TYR A 250 -2.02 -14.10 10.40
N GLU A 251 -0.85 -14.25 9.75
CA GLU A 251 0.31 -14.84 10.40
C GLU A 251 1.45 -13.83 10.58
N ARG A 252 1.59 -12.88 9.65
CA ARG A 252 2.72 -11.96 9.60
C ARG A 252 2.58 -10.81 10.56
N PRO A 253 3.42 -10.71 11.62
CA PRO A 253 3.46 -9.55 12.49
C PRO A 253 4.03 -8.33 11.76
N HIS A 254 3.46 -7.15 12.01
CA HIS A 254 3.91 -5.90 11.40
C HIS A 254 4.40 -4.91 12.46
N GLU A 255 5.67 -4.54 12.41
CA GLU A 255 6.29 -3.56 13.34
C GLU A 255 5.51 -2.25 13.43
N ALA A 256 4.98 -1.76 12.30
CA ALA A 256 4.20 -0.52 12.26
C ALA A 256 2.75 -0.67 12.76
N LEU A 257 2.33 -1.89 13.08
CA LEU A 257 1.07 -2.22 13.74
C LEU A 257 1.34 -2.77 15.15
N LEU A 258 2.45 -2.38 15.78
CA LEU A 258 2.86 -2.87 17.10
C LEU A 258 2.91 -4.40 17.18
N MET A 259 3.39 -5.03 16.12
CA MET A 259 3.46 -6.49 15.91
C MET A 259 2.10 -7.19 15.71
N HIS A 260 0.98 -6.49 15.67
CA HIS A 260 -0.28 -7.10 15.25
C HIS A 260 -0.25 -7.55 13.80
N CYS A 261 -1.01 -8.61 13.49
CA CYS A 261 -1.30 -8.98 12.13
C CYS A 261 -2.40 -8.07 11.55
N PRO A 262 -2.38 -7.78 10.24
CA PRO A 262 -3.42 -6.97 9.61
C PRO A 262 -4.85 -7.43 9.91
N GLY A 263 -5.09 -8.76 9.92
CA GLY A 263 -6.40 -9.35 10.18
C GLY A 263 -6.91 -9.17 11.60
N GLU A 264 -6.04 -8.86 12.57
CA GLU A 264 -6.45 -8.55 13.94
C GLU A 264 -7.06 -7.15 14.06
N LEU A 265 -6.72 -6.26 13.12
CA LEU A 265 -7.14 -4.84 13.13
C LEU A 265 -8.21 -4.53 12.09
N TYR A 266 -8.37 -5.39 11.08
CA TYR A 266 -9.32 -5.18 10.00
C TYR A 266 -10.69 -5.78 10.33
N HIS A 267 -11.73 -5.04 9.99
CA HIS A 267 -13.12 -5.53 9.96
C HIS A 267 -13.79 -5.08 8.65
N VAL A 268 -14.81 -5.80 8.21
CA VAL A 268 -15.58 -5.44 7.01
C VAL A 268 -16.30 -4.10 7.20
N SER A 269 -16.46 -3.36 6.11
CA SER A 269 -17.13 -2.05 6.14
C SER A 269 -18.62 -2.19 6.49
N GLU A 270 -19.13 -1.24 7.28
CA GLU A 270 -20.55 -1.11 7.57
C GLU A 270 -21.35 -0.62 6.34
N ARG A 271 -20.68 0.08 5.41
CA ARG A 271 -21.27 0.54 4.15
C ARG A 271 -21.41 -0.63 3.20
N LYS A 272 -22.58 -1.27 3.20
CA LYS A 272 -22.84 -2.44 2.35
C LYS A 272 -22.96 -2.05 0.88
N TYR A 273 -22.38 -2.88 0.00
CA TYR A 273 -22.59 -2.77 -1.43
C TYR A 273 -23.98 -3.33 -1.79
N GLN A 274 -24.79 -2.50 -2.44
CA GLN A 274 -26.17 -2.84 -2.85
C GLN A 274 -26.31 -2.99 -4.37
N GLY A 275 -25.19 -3.18 -5.06
CA GLY A 275 -25.15 -3.12 -6.52
C GLY A 275 -24.81 -1.73 -7.05
N THR A 276 -24.63 -1.65 -8.36
CA THR A 276 -24.45 -0.36 -9.05
C THR A 276 -25.78 0.37 -9.09
N PRO A 277 -25.89 1.65 -8.66
CA PRO A 277 -27.12 2.42 -8.81
C PRO A 277 -27.47 2.57 -10.29
N GLU A 278 -28.75 2.59 -10.61
CA GLU A 278 -29.21 2.79 -12.01
C GLU A 278 -28.77 4.15 -12.55
N ASP A 279 -28.81 5.18 -11.68
CA ASP A 279 -28.38 6.53 -12.02
C ASP A 279 -28.14 7.37 -10.74
N LEU A 280 -27.57 8.56 -10.91
CA LEU A 280 -27.46 9.56 -9.86
C LEU A 280 -28.69 10.46 -9.83
N HIS A 281 -29.15 10.78 -8.62
CA HIS A 281 -30.34 11.61 -8.42
C HIS A 281 -29.95 13.03 -7.98
N TYR A 282 -30.58 14.03 -8.62
CA TYR A 282 -30.31 15.45 -8.41
C TYR A 282 -31.60 16.23 -8.05
N PRO A 283 -32.10 16.13 -6.82
CA PRO A 283 -33.43 16.66 -6.46
C PRO A 283 -33.58 18.17 -6.63
N GLN A 284 -32.47 18.92 -6.60
CA GLN A 284 -32.49 20.40 -6.70
C GLN A 284 -31.84 20.93 -7.98
N MET A 285 -31.55 20.07 -8.93
CA MET A 285 -30.89 20.43 -10.19
C MET A 285 -31.61 19.80 -11.39
N CYS A 286 -31.50 20.43 -12.53
CA CYS A 286 -31.95 19.82 -13.78
C CYS A 286 -31.01 18.67 -14.14
N SER A 287 -31.54 17.47 -14.36
CA SER A 287 -30.73 16.30 -14.70
C SER A 287 -30.65 16.12 -16.23
N ARG A 288 -29.46 15.72 -16.70
CA ARG A 288 -29.23 15.35 -18.11
C ARG A 288 -28.37 14.09 -18.19
N ARG A 289 -28.88 13.10 -18.94
CA ARG A 289 -28.14 11.86 -19.17
C ARG A 289 -27.02 12.06 -20.18
N VAL A 290 -25.84 11.56 -19.86
CA VAL A 290 -24.68 11.60 -20.76
C VAL A 290 -24.78 10.45 -21.75
N SER A 291 -24.70 10.76 -23.04
CA SER A 291 -24.75 9.78 -24.13
C SER A 291 -23.52 8.85 -24.12
N ALA A 292 -23.57 7.79 -24.93
CA ALA A 292 -22.43 6.87 -25.11
C ALA A 292 -21.16 7.59 -25.63
N GLN A 293 -21.31 8.72 -26.31
CA GLN A 293 -20.24 9.56 -26.82
C GLN A 293 -19.71 10.57 -25.80
N GLY A 294 -20.29 10.62 -24.59
CA GLY A 294 -19.87 11.56 -23.55
C GLY A 294 -20.49 12.96 -23.67
N THR A 295 -21.63 13.08 -24.38
CA THR A 295 -22.29 14.36 -24.62
C THR A 295 -23.63 14.45 -23.89
N ILE A 296 -24.07 15.68 -23.59
CA ILE A 296 -25.44 16.00 -23.16
C ILE A 296 -26.13 16.89 -24.21
N LYS A 297 -27.45 16.85 -24.22
CA LYS A 297 -28.28 17.80 -25.00
C LYS A 297 -28.76 18.90 -24.08
N LEU A 298 -28.52 20.15 -24.48
CA LEU A 298 -28.93 21.35 -23.77
C LEU A 298 -29.42 22.38 -24.78
N GLU A 299 -30.65 22.84 -24.63
CA GLU A 299 -31.32 23.83 -25.53
C GLU A 299 -31.17 23.51 -27.02
N GLY A 300 -31.33 22.23 -27.38
CA GLY A 300 -31.22 21.77 -28.77
C GLY A 300 -29.77 21.56 -29.25
N GLN A 301 -28.78 21.96 -28.50
CA GLN A 301 -27.37 21.79 -28.83
C GLN A 301 -26.75 20.58 -28.13
N THR A 302 -25.70 20.04 -28.74
CA THR A 302 -24.95 18.88 -28.16
C THR A 302 -23.61 19.34 -27.61
N LEU A 303 -23.42 19.11 -26.32
CA LEU A 303 -22.23 19.52 -25.60
C LEU A 303 -21.42 18.30 -25.12
N PHE A 304 -20.13 18.24 -25.43
CA PHE A 304 -19.26 17.18 -24.95
C PHE A 304 -18.79 17.46 -23.51
N LEU A 305 -18.97 16.51 -22.61
CA LEU A 305 -18.47 16.59 -21.23
C LEU A 305 -17.29 15.63 -21.02
N SER A 306 -17.56 14.32 -21.08
CA SER A 306 -16.56 13.26 -20.90
C SER A 306 -17.13 11.90 -21.24
N SER A 307 -16.38 11.09 -21.97
CA SER A 307 -16.73 9.69 -22.23
C SER A 307 -16.69 8.80 -20.99
N ALA A 308 -16.01 9.25 -19.92
CA ALA A 308 -15.97 8.57 -18.65
C ALA A 308 -17.34 8.54 -17.93
N LEU A 309 -18.19 9.52 -18.23
CA LEU A 309 -19.52 9.68 -17.64
C LEU A 309 -20.65 9.04 -18.48
N ALA A 310 -20.30 8.39 -19.58
CA ALA A 310 -21.29 7.77 -20.47
C ALA A 310 -22.22 6.82 -19.70
N GLY A 311 -23.54 7.05 -19.86
CA GLY A 311 -24.57 6.28 -19.17
C GLY A 311 -24.97 6.81 -17.79
N TRP A 312 -24.29 7.81 -17.25
CA TRP A 312 -24.67 8.50 -16.02
C TRP A 312 -25.40 9.81 -16.31
N SER A 313 -26.21 10.27 -15.38
CA SER A 313 -26.76 11.62 -15.41
C SER A 313 -25.84 12.60 -14.69
N VAL A 314 -25.85 13.85 -15.13
CA VAL A 314 -25.22 15.00 -14.47
C VAL A 314 -26.27 15.99 -14.01
N GLY A 315 -26.02 16.67 -12.90
CA GLY A 315 -26.86 17.75 -12.40
C GLY A 315 -26.43 19.07 -13.00
N LEU A 316 -27.38 19.86 -13.45
CA LEU A 316 -27.19 21.22 -13.97
C LEU A 316 -27.83 22.21 -13.00
N LYS A 317 -27.04 23.11 -12.44
CA LYS A 317 -27.47 24.12 -11.48
C LYS A 317 -27.26 25.52 -12.09
N PRO A 318 -28.33 26.32 -12.28
CA PRO A 318 -28.19 27.67 -12.81
C PRO A 318 -27.35 28.56 -11.86
N ILE A 319 -26.41 29.33 -12.43
CA ILE A 319 -25.68 30.41 -11.76
C ILE A 319 -26.24 31.76 -12.19
N THR A 320 -26.41 31.92 -13.52
CA THR A 320 -27.00 33.09 -14.19
C THR A 320 -27.91 32.61 -15.30
N GLU A 321 -28.58 33.54 -16.02
CA GLU A 321 -29.37 33.18 -17.19
C GLU A 321 -28.56 32.50 -18.29
N GLU A 322 -27.25 32.80 -18.39
CA GLU A 322 -26.36 32.27 -19.43
C GLU A 322 -25.40 31.19 -18.95
N ARG A 323 -25.34 30.88 -17.63
CA ARG A 323 -24.36 29.95 -17.07
C ARG A 323 -24.94 28.92 -16.11
N MET A 324 -24.48 27.68 -16.25
CA MET A 324 -24.85 26.56 -15.38
C MET A 324 -23.63 25.82 -14.86
N GLU A 325 -23.62 25.47 -13.58
CA GLU A 325 -22.70 24.47 -13.02
C GLU A 325 -23.10 23.09 -13.48
N VAL A 326 -22.11 22.24 -13.76
CA VAL A 326 -22.29 20.81 -14.09
C VAL A 326 -21.72 19.97 -12.97
N TRP A 327 -22.56 19.17 -12.36
CA TRP A 327 -22.21 18.32 -11.21
C TRP A 327 -22.31 16.84 -11.56
N PHE A 328 -21.36 16.05 -11.04
CA PHE A 328 -21.42 14.59 -11.07
C PHE A 328 -21.29 14.06 -9.63
N GLY A 329 -22.41 13.63 -9.04
CA GLY A 329 -22.49 13.38 -7.61
C GLY A 329 -22.02 14.60 -6.83
N PRO A 330 -21.00 14.47 -5.94
CA PRO A 330 -20.46 15.59 -5.18
C PRO A 330 -19.43 16.44 -5.96
N LEU A 331 -19.06 16.05 -7.19
CA LEU A 331 -17.99 16.70 -7.94
C LEU A 331 -18.55 17.81 -8.85
N LEU A 332 -18.08 19.04 -8.65
CA LEU A 332 -18.29 20.13 -9.62
C LEU A 332 -17.36 19.89 -10.83
N LEU A 333 -17.93 19.48 -11.96
CA LEU A 333 -17.18 19.22 -13.19
C LEU A 333 -16.71 20.49 -13.87
N GLY A 334 -17.51 21.55 -13.81
CA GLY A 334 -17.26 22.80 -14.48
C GLY A 334 -18.51 23.62 -14.70
N GLU A 335 -18.44 24.57 -15.63
CA GLU A 335 -19.53 25.44 -15.99
C GLU A 335 -19.80 25.34 -17.49
N VAL A 336 -21.05 25.40 -17.86
CA VAL A 336 -21.52 25.56 -19.23
C VAL A 336 -21.93 27.01 -19.44
N ASP A 337 -21.45 27.59 -20.51
CA ASP A 337 -21.90 28.87 -21.06
C ASP A 337 -22.91 28.58 -22.14
N LEU A 338 -24.17 29.01 -21.92
CA LEU A 338 -25.29 28.72 -22.83
C LEU A 338 -25.21 29.55 -24.14
N ALA A 339 -24.61 30.75 -24.07
CA ALA A 339 -24.49 31.61 -25.26
C ALA A 339 -23.47 31.05 -26.26
N THR A 340 -22.36 30.49 -25.77
CA THR A 340 -21.32 29.91 -26.62
C THR A 340 -21.40 28.39 -26.74
N CYS A 341 -22.29 27.73 -25.97
CA CYS A 341 -22.29 26.27 -25.76
C CYS A 341 -20.92 25.68 -25.44
N GLY A 342 -20.15 26.42 -24.68
CA GLY A 342 -18.83 26.03 -24.24
C GLY A 342 -18.85 25.38 -22.86
N PHE A 343 -18.11 24.27 -22.69
CA PHE A 343 -17.88 23.66 -21.37
C PHE A 343 -16.51 24.06 -20.83
N ILE A 344 -16.48 24.75 -19.69
CA ILE A 344 -15.27 25.20 -19.02
C ILE A 344 -15.04 24.30 -17.80
N ARG A 345 -14.03 23.46 -17.86
CA ARG A 345 -13.70 22.49 -16.81
C ARG A 345 -13.20 23.18 -15.54
N ALA A 346 -13.69 22.73 -14.37
CA ALA A 346 -13.30 23.27 -13.07
C ALA A 346 -11.83 22.92 -12.71
N ASP A 347 -11.37 21.71 -13.04
CA ASP A 347 -10.00 21.26 -12.77
C ASP A 347 -8.93 22.06 -13.53
N LEU A 348 -9.25 22.67 -14.68
CA LEU A 348 -8.34 23.54 -15.41
C LEU A 348 -8.25 24.95 -14.80
N ARG A 349 -9.25 25.37 -14.01
CA ARG A 349 -9.21 26.66 -13.31
C ARG A 349 -8.29 26.62 -12.09
N LEU A 350 -8.25 25.50 -11.36
CA LEU A 350 -7.40 25.31 -10.18
C LEU A 350 -5.90 25.29 -10.54
N ASN A 351 -5.54 24.91 -11.78
CA ASN A 351 -4.17 24.92 -12.27
C ASN A 351 -3.68 26.27 -12.81
N LYS A 352 -4.55 27.28 -12.87
CA LYS A 352 -4.19 28.67 -13.24
C LYS A 352 -4.00 29.53 -11.99
N THR A 353 -3.22 29.11 -11.02
CA THR A 353 -2.61 30.05 -10.07
C THR A 353 -1.69 30.97 -10.86
N PRO A 354 -1.81 32.31 -10.77
CA PRO A 354 -0.93 33.20 -11.49
C PRO A 354 0.49 32.95 -11.01
N LYS A 355 1.41 32.70 -11.93
CA LYS A 355 2.86 32.84 -11.65
C LYS A 355 3.02 34.22 -11.08
N SER A 356 3.31 34.32 -9.81
CA SER A 356 3.67 35.56 -9.13
C SER A 356 4.77 36.27 -9.96
N GLY A 357 4.54 37.52 -10.21
CA GLY A 357 5.24 38.40 -11.11
C GLY A 357 6.74 38.26 -11.13
N GLY A 358 7.27 38.42 -12.36
CA GLY A 358 8.66 38.64 -12.60
C GLY A 358 9.18 39.88 -11.87
N ASP A 359 10.42 39.80 -11.43
CA ASP A 359 11.19 40.90 -10.90
C ASP A 359 11.20 42.10 -11.88
N PRO A 360 11.19 43.32 -11.38
CA PRO A 360 11.34 44.49 -12.23
C PRO A 360 12.77 44.56 -12.83
N PRO A 361 12.92 45.04 -14.06
CA PRO A 361 14.22 45.17 -14.68
C PRO A 361 15.07 46.22 -13.94
N LYS A 362 16.34 45.85 -13.72
CA LYS A 362 17.39 46.80 -13.31
C LYS A 362 17.82 47.64 -14.51
#